data_e3f0764e2e622bd2099af090f35b63d5
#
_entry.id   e3f0764e2e622bd2099af090f35b63d5
#
_cell.length_a   1.000
_cell.length_b   1.000
_cell.length_c   1.000
_cell.angle_alpha   90.00
_cell.angle_beta   90.00
_cell.angle_gamma   90.00
#
_symmetry.space_group_name_H-M   'P 1'
#
loop_
_entity.id
_entity.type
_entity.pdbx_description
1 polymer ?
#
loop_
_entity_poly.entity_id
_entity_poly.type
_entity_poly.pdbx_seq_one_letter_code
_entity_poly.pdbx_strand_id
1 'polypeptide(L)'
;MRLIPLNQATCVGWAQVLPEEIFVDLMRGNRQVHAVGVTFQEQPCGAACWEEQDMAWVLRSIYVLPQYRRLGLGRELVAYVAGQLLTEEGRHLTVLYECEAGRDHLTLGAFFRACGFRMEIMELPLGVTDLETVQTALQERSAYKNLAAFRSLEELTTREKHIVNEWLLDMTGDRLSRYMGSHAAGYVAMRSGELYGAIFYSMYRNGARLDYCWVDREHKQLLLPLLACATEDLGSQCAGNPGAKADYKIEMILSTEQAMQVFTRLLDSDIEQTILCIGELEEENGYV
;
A
#
# COMPACT_ATOMS: atom_id res chain seq x y z
N MET A 1 23.46 16.87 14.83
CA MET A 1 22.47 16.37 13.87
C MET A 1 23.06 16.46 12.47
N ARG A 2 22.91 15.41 11.67
CA ARG A 2 23.34 15.37 10.27
C ARG A 2 22.33 14.55 9.46
N LEU A 3 21.95 15.05 8.28
CA LEU A 3 21.13 14.35 7.31
C LEU A 3 22.04 13.66 6.29
N ILE A 4 21.75 12.40 5.97
CA ILE A 4 22.58 11.55 5.11
C ILE A 4 21.68 10.90 4.07
N PRO A 5 21.83 11.19 2.76
CA PRO A 5 21.14 10.46 1.71
C PRO A 5 21.50 8.97 1.77
N LEU A 6 20.46 8.13 1.71
CA LEU A 6 20.62 6.68 1.79
C LEU A 6 20.56 6.07 0.39
N ASN A 7 21.47 5.14 0.15
CA ASN A 7 21.57 4.37 -1.09
C ASN A 7 22.13 2.98 -0.78
N GLN A 8 22.37 2.15 -1.78
CA GLN A 8 22.90 0.80 -1.62
C GLN A 8 24.15 0.72 -0.72
N ALA A 9 25.04 1.72 -0.79
CA ALA A 9 26.28 1.72 0.00
C ALA A 9 26.10 2.19 1.45
N THR A 10 25.07 3.00 1.73
CA THR A 10 24.91 3.69 3.03
C THR A 10 23.74 3.16 3.85
N CYS A 11 22.75 2.47 3.26
CA CYS A 11 21.50 2.10 3.96
C CYS A 11 21.67 1.04 5.05
N VAL A 12 22.74 0.23 5.02
CA VAL A 12 22.95 -0.90 5.97
C VAL A 12 22.90 -0.43 7.43
N GLY A 13 23.50 0.70 7.74
CA GLY A 13 23.49 1.26 9.11
C GLY A 13 22.11 1.77 9.59
N TRP A 14 21.11 1.76 8.71
CA TRP A 14 19.77 2.32 8.94
C TRP A 14 18.66 1.27 8.95
N ALA A 15 19.00 -0.02 8.84
CA ALA A 15 18.03 -1.13 8.76
C ALA A 15 16.98 -1.11 9.87
N GLN A 16 17.31 -0.64 11.07
CA GLN A 16 16.39 -0.58 12.22
C GLN A 16 15.34 0.56 12.13
N VAL A 17 15.52 1.51 11.22
CA VAL A 17 14.63 2.68 11.06
C VAL A 17 14.01 2.77 9.66
N LEU A 18 14.32 1.82 8.79
CA LEU A 18 13.74 1.68 7.45
C LEU A 18 12.71 0.54 7.46
N PRO A 19 11.58 0.70 6.77
CA PRO A 19 10.72 -0.45 6.42
C PRO A 19 11.53 -1.49 5.64
N GLU A 20 11.22 -2.78 5.85
CA GLU A 20 11.96 -3.89 5.24
C GLU A 20 11.94 -3.82 3.72
N GLU A 21 10.78 -3.54 3.13
CA GLU A 21 10.60 -3.40 1.68
C GLU A 21 11.47 -2.26 1.10
N ILE A 22 11.49 -1.10 1.76
CA ILE A 22 12.33 0.04 1.36
C ILE A 22 13.81 -0.30 1.48
N PHE A 23 14.20 -0.98 2.57
CA PHE A 23 15.58 -1.42 2.74
C PHE A 23 16.02 -2.36 1.62
N VAL A 24 15.18 -3.34 1.25
CA VAL A 24 15.45 -4.27 0.15
C VAL A 24 15.54 -3.53 -1.19
N ASP A 25 14.66 -2.57 -1.46
CA ASP A 25 14.69 -1.76 -2.69
C ASP A 25 15.97 -0.92 -2.79
N LEU A 26 16.38 -0.27 -1.71
CA LEU A 26 17.64 0.47 -1.66
C LEU A 26 18.85 -0.45 -1.90
N MET A 27 18.86 -1.66 -1.30
CA MET A 27 19.92 -2.64 -1.50
C MET A 27 19.98 -3.16 -2.94
N ARG A 28 18.86 -3.25 -3.63
CA ARG A 28 18.76 -3.61 -5.06
C ARG A 28 19.11 -2.45 -6.00
N GLY A 29 19.27 -1.25 -5.48
CA GLY A 29 19.53 -0.05 -6.28
C GLY A 29 18.30 0.43 -7.06
N ASN A 30 17.10 0.21 -6.54
CA ASN A 30 15.87 0.74 -7.12
C ASN A 30 15.92 2.28 -7.14
N ARG A 31 15.90 2.88 -8.33
CA ARG A 31 16.05 4.33 -8.51
C ARG A 31 14.77 5.13 -8.26
N GLN A 32 13.63 4.45 -8.13
CA GLN A 32 12.35 5.11 -7.85
C GLN A 32 12.16 5.37 -6.35
N VAL A 33 12.91 4.65 -5.50
CA VAL A 33 12.85 4.78 -4.04
C VAL A 33 14.02 5.64 -3.57
N HIS A 34 13.69 6.68 -2.83
CA HIS A 34 14.64 7.61 -2.22
C HIS A 34 14.54 7.55 -0.71
N ALA A 35 15.64 7.78 -0.03
CA ALA A 35 15.64 7.84 1.43
C ALA A 35 16.70 8.78 1.97
N VAL A 36 16.41 9.35 3.14
CA VAL A 36 17.35 10.14 3.94
C VAL A 36 17.31 9.66 5.38
N GLY A 37 18.48 9.49 5.96
CA GLY A 37 18.63 9.19 7.38
C GLY A 37 19.05 10.42 8.17
N VAL A 38 18.65 10.49 9.44
CA VAL A 38 19.10 11.52 10.39
C VAL A 38 19.92 10.88 11.51
N THR A 39 21.09 11.47 11.80
CA THR A 39 21.90 11.10 12.96
C THR A 39 21.79 12.12 14.07
N PHE A 40 21.84 11.62 15.30
CA PHE A 40 22.01 12.43 16.50
C PHE A 40 23.19 11.86 17.31
N GLN A 41 24.18 12.70 17.63
CA GLN A 41 25.44 12.25 18.25
C GLN A 41 26.11 11.09 17.48
N GLU A 42 26.14 11.22 16.14
CA GLU A 42 26.70 10.22 15.20
C GLU A 42 25.95 8.88 15.12
N GLN A 43 24.86 8.71 15.89
CA GLN A 43 24.05 7.49 15.84
C GLN A 43 22.86 7.66 14.89
N PRO A 44 22.59 6.68 14.01
CA PRO A 44 21.35 6.62 13.21
C PRO A 44 20.13 6.61 14.14
N CYS A 45 19.22 7.56 13.98
CA CYS A 45 18.09 7.69 14.88
C CYS A 45 16.73 7.90 14.21
N GLY A 46 16.70 8.08 12.89
CA GLY A 46 15.47 8.17 12.13
C GLY A 46 15.74 8.23 10.63
N ALA A 47 14.71 7.96 9.85
CA ALA A 47 14.75 8.03 8.39
C ALA A 47 13.41 8.48 7.81
N ALA A 48 13.45 9.06 6.61
CA ALA A 48 12.29 9.30 5.75
C ALA A 48 12.56 8.70 4.38
N CYS A 49 11.50 8.13 3.77
CA CYS A 49 11.57 7.49 2.48
C CYS A 49 10.43 7.99 1.59
N TRP A 50 10.73 8.24 0.33
CA TRP A 50 9.75 8.73 -0.63
C TRP A 50 9.99 8.12 -2.00
N GLU A 51 8.96 8.17 -2.84
CA GLU A 51 9.01 7.69 -4.22
C GLU A 51 8.30 8.66 -5.15
N GLU A 52 8.68 8.65 -6.40
CA GLU A 52 8.01 9.40 -7.45
C GLU A 52 6.79 8.64 -7.95
N GLN A 53 5.63 9.28 -7.93
CA GLN A 53 4.38 8.79 -8.51
C GLN A 53 3.79 9.88 -9.41
N ASP A 54 3.80 9.66 -10.73
CA ASP A 54 3.29 10.58 -11.75
C ASP A 54 3.78 12.03 -11.58
N MET A 55 2.88 12.94 -11.18
CA MET A 55 3.18 14.36 -10.94
C MET A 55 3.38 14.70 -9.46
N ALA A 56 3.40 13.70 -8.59
CA ALA A 56 3.53 13.86 -7.15
C ALA A 56 4.70 13.06 -6.59
N TRP A 57 5.23 13.54 -5.47
CA TRP A 57 6.12 12.77 -4.62
C TRP A 57 5.33 12.22 -3.44
N VAL A 58 5.48 10.94 -3.13
CA VAL A 58 4.78 10.30 -2.02
C VAL A 58 5.75 9.97 -0.91
N LEU A 59 5.52 10.53 0.27
CA LEU A 59 6.25 10.18 1.49
C LEU A 59 5.74 8.82 1.99
N ARG A 60 6.51 7.77 1.74
CA ARG A 60 6.16 6.37 2.05
C ARG A 60 6.36 6.02 3.52
N SER A 61 7.36 6.60 4.15
CA SER A 61 7.67 6.33 5.54
C SER A 61 8.44 7.49 6.16
N ILE A 62 8.13 7.77 7.41
CA ILE A 62 8.94 8.60 8.30
C ILE A 62 8.97 7.97 9.67
N TYR A 63 10.16 7.70 10.18
CA TYR A 63 10.33 7.08 11.48
C TYR A 63 11.48 7.71 12.27
N VAL A 64 11.25 7.95 13.54
CA VAL A 64 12.28 8.36 14.51
C VAL A 64 12.19 7.44 15.71
N LEU A 65 13.32 6.87 16.11
CA LEU A 65 13.42 6.00 17.26
C LEU A 65 12.82 6.69 18.51
N PRO A 66 12.05 5.96 19.35
CA PRO A 66 11.30 6.55 20.46
C PRO A 66 12.13 7.46 21.39
N GLN A 67 13.37 7.03 21.72
CA GLN A 67 14.28 7.78 22.59
C GLN A 67 14.81 9.10 22.00
N TYR A 68 14.64 9.31 20.68
CA TYR A 68 15.05 10.52 19.97
C TYR A 68 13.88 11.39 19.49
N ARG A 69 12.64 10.99 19.85
CA ARG A 69 11.45 11.79 19.53
C ARG A 69 11.42 13.09 20.31
N ARG A 70 10.62 14.06 19.82
CA ARG A 70 10.46 15.39 20.40
C ARG A 70 11.71 16.28 20.34
N LEU A 71 12.75 15.86 19.63
CA LEU A 71 13.96 16.66 19.37
C LEU A 71 13.92 17.43 18.03
N GLY A 72 12.76 17.45 17.35
CA GLY A 72 12.60 18.12 16.06
C GLY A 72 13.02 17.28 14.84
N LEU A 73 13.62 16.09 15.03
CA LEU A 73 14.24 15.30 13.96
C LEU A 73 13.26 14.90 12.85
N GLY A 74 12.01 14.58 13.18
CA GLY A 74 10.98 14.29 12.19
C GLY A 74 10.67 15.49 11.30
N ARG A 75 10.62 16.71 11.88
CA ARG A 75 10.41 17.95 11.12
C ARG A 75 11.57 18.22 10.17
N GLU A 76 12.80 18.01 10.62
CA GLU A 76 13.99 18.16 9.77
C GLU A 76 14.02 17.17 8.61
N LEU A 77 13.58 15.92 8.84
CA LEU A 77 13.43 14.94 7.77
C LEU A 77 12.42 15.40 6.72
N VAL A 78 11.23 15.86 7.14
CA VAL A 78 10.21 16.39 6.23
C VAL A 78 10.72 17.63 5.48
N ALA A 79 11.34 18.56 6.18
CA ALA A 79 11.88 19.78 5.57
C ALA A 79 12.97 19.46 4.53
N TYR A 80 13.82 18.48 4.81
CA TYR A 80 14.81 18.02 3.83
C TYR A 80 14.14 17.45 2.58
N VAL A 81 13.17 16.54 2.75
CA VAL A 81 12.44 15.94 1.62
C VAL A 81 11.74 17.02 0.80
N ALA A 82 10.99 17.91 1.44
CA ALA A 82 10.31 19.03 0.79
C ALA A 82 11.28 19.92 0.02
N GLY A 83 12.41 20.29 0.64
CA GLY A 83 13.43 21.13 0.00
C GLY A 83 14.14 20.47 -1.18
N GLN A 84 14.11 19.13 -1.29
CA GLN A 84 14.64 18.44 -2.48
C GLN A 84 13.62 18.35 -3.61
N LEU A 85 12.34 18.29 -3.31
CA LEU A 85 11.29 17.88 -4.23
C LEU A 85 10.45 19.05 -4.75
N LEU A 86 10.22 20.07 -3.93
CA LEU A 86 9.39 21.23 -4.29
C LEU A 86 10.15 22.31 -5.08
N THR A 87 11.29 21.95 -5.69
CA THR A 87 12.06 22.85 -6.56
C THR A 87 11.56 22.89 -8.00
N GLU A 88 10.65 21.97 -8.38
CA GLU A 88 10.07 21.88 -9.72
C GLU A 88 8.62 22.39 -9.67
N GLU A 89 8.29 23.39 -10.50
CA GLU A 89 6.94 23.95 -10.58
C GLU A 89 5.86 22.89 -10.83
N GLY A 90 4.80 22.93 -10.04
CA GLY A 90 3.63 22.06 -10.19
C GLY A 90 3.78 20.68 -9.56
N ARG A 91 4.87 20.39 -8.86
CA ARG A 91 5.01 19.17 -8.07
C ARG A 91 4.61 19.41 -6.61
N HIS A 92 3.99 18.42 -6.01
CA HIS A 92 3.60 18.43 -4.61
C HIS A 92 4.08 17.16 -3.89
N LEU A 93 4.25 17.27 -2.59
CA LEU A 93 4.59 16.14 -1.73
C LEU A 93 3.33 15.68 -1.01
N THR A 94 2.97 14.42 -1.21
CA THR A 94 1.82 13.80 -0.55
C THR A 94 2.25 12.85 0.55
N VAL A 95 1.39 12.68 1.54
CA VAL A 95 1.47 11.62 2.54
C VAL A 95 0.13 10.92 2.62
N LEU A 96 0.16 9.59 2.60
CA LEU A 96 -0.99 8.74 2.77
C LEU A 96 -0.71 7.75 3.89
N TYR A 97 -1.54 7.72 4.93
CA TYR A 97 -1.41 6.74 6.00
C TYR A 97 -2.77 6.39 6.57
N GLU A 98 -2.85 5.22 7.13
CA GLU A 98 -4.02 4.71 7.79
C GLU A 98 -3.79 4.55 9.28
N CYS A 99 -4.84 4.78 10.05
CA CYS A 99 -4.86 4.57 11.48
C CYS A 99 -6.09 3.74 11.85
N GLU A 100 -5.94 2.85 12.81
CA GLU A 100 -7.09 2.24 13.47
C GLU A 100 -7.95 3.34 14.11
N ALA A 101 -9.27 3.19 14.07
CA ALA A 101 -10.19 4.12 14.72
C ALA A 101 -9.83 4.25 16.21
N GLY A 102 -9.59 5.48 16.65
CA GLY A 102 -9.23 5.79 18.05
C GLY A 102 -7.74 5.82 18.35
N ARG A 103 -6.84 5.48 17.40
CA ARG A 103 -5.38 5.59 17.58
C ARG A 103 -4.80 6.74 16.78
N ASP A 104 -3.91 7.45 17.41
CA ASP A 104 -2.84 8.38 16.95
C ASP A 104 -3.02 9.22 15.66
N HIS A 105 -4.15 9.11 14.92
CA HIS A 105 -4.38 9.92 13.73
C HIS A 105 -4.32 11.42 14.04
N LEU A 106 -4.80 11.83 15.23
CA LEU A 106 -4.73 13.21 15.68
C LEU A 106 -3.27 13.65 15.91
N THR A 107 -2.44 12.77 16.46
CA THR A 107 -1.03 13.07 16.74
C THR A 107 -0.21 13.17 15.46
N LEU A 108 -0.39 12.21 14.53
CA LEU A 108 0.28 12.23 13.22
C LEU A 108 -0.25 13.37 12.35
N GLY A 109 -1.56 13.59 12.32
CA GLY A 109 -2.16 14.72 11.61
C GLY A 109 -1.67 16.08 12.13
N ALA A 110 -1.52 16.24 13.46
CA ALA A 110 -0.95 17.46 14.06
C ALA A 110 0.53 17.62 13.69
N PHE A 111 1.30 16.52 13.63
CA PHE A 111 2.69 16.55 13.18
C PHE A 111 2.80 17.02 11.73
N PHE A 112 2.03 16.44 10.81
CA PHE A 112 2.07 16.82 9.40
C PHE A 112 1.57 18.25 9.17
N ARG A 113 0.49 18.68 9.85
CA ARG A 113 0.07 20.10 9.82
C ARG A 113 1.17 21.03 10.31
N ALA A 114 1.90 20.67 11.38
CA ALA A 114 3.03 21.44 11.87
C ALA A 114 4.24 21.43 10.91
N CYS A 115 4.27 20.54 9.94
CA CYS A 115 5.21 20.51 8.82
C CYS A 115 4.68 21.21 7.56
N GLY A 116 3.48 21.84 7.62
CA GLY A 116 2.90 22.60 6.51
C GLY A 116 1.91 21.81 5.62
N PHE A 117 1.67 20.53 5.90
CA PHE A 117 0.71 19.75 5.11
C PHE A 117 -0.74 20.19 5.35
N ARG A 118 -1.51 20.30 4.28
CA ARG A 118 -2.97 20.35 4.33
C ARG A 118 -3.47 18.91 4.50
N MET A 119 -4.13 18.60 5.61
CA MET A 119 -4.54 17.26 5.97
C MET A 119 -6.05 17.07 5.77
N GLU A 120 -6.41 16.05 5.00
CA GLU A 120 -7.77 15.52 4.89
C GLU A 120 -7.86 14.20 5.65
N ILE A 121 -8.99 13.95 6.28
CA ILE A 121 -9.25 12.75 7.09
C ILE A 121 -10.55 12.14 6.60
N MET A 122 -10.49 10.88 6.21
CA MET A 122 -11.66 10.11 5.78
C MET A 122 -11.82 8.88 6.68
N GLU A 123 -13.02 8.67 7.17
CA GLU A 123 -13.39 7.43 7.85
C GLU A 123 -13.91 6.44 6.80
N LEU A 124 -13.28 5.29 6.72
CA LEU A 124 -13.64 4.25 5.75
C LEU A 124 -14.01 2.96 6.48
N PRO A 125 -15.09 2.29 6.07
CA PRO A 125 -15.41 0.99 6.61
C PRO A 125 -14.36 -0.02 6.12
N LEU A 126 -13.80 -0.80 7.06
CA LEU A 126 -12.80 -1.84 6.84
C LEU A 126 -13.41 -3.19 7.17
N GLY A 127 -13.56 -4.04 6.18
CA GLY A 127 -13.87 -5.45 6.39
C GLY A 127 -12.61 -6.19 6.84
N VAL A 128 -12.68 -6.84 7.99
CA VAL A 128 -11.57 -7.65 8.52
C VAL A 128 -12.08 -9.06 8.79
N THR A 129 -11.36 -10.04 8.29
CA THR A 129 -11.67 -11.46 8.50
C THR A 129 -10.37 -12.27 8.49
N ASP A 130 -10.46 -13.57 8.60
CA ASP A 130 -9.31 -14.47 8.43
C ASP A 130 -9.40 -15.24 7.10
N LEU A 131 -8.24 -15.72 6.64
CA LEU A 131 -8.13 -16.42 5.37
C LEU A 131 -8.94 -17.71 5.31
N GLU A 132 -9.04 -18.45 6.43
CA GLU A 132 -9.79 -19.71 6.50
C GLU A 132 -11.28 -19.47 6.30
N THR A 133 -11.83 -18.44 6.95
CA THR A 133 -13.22 -18.00 6.79
C THR A 133 -13.53 -17.65 5.35
N VAL A 134 -12.67 -16.86 4.70
CA VAL A 134 -12.86 -16.50 3.27
C VAL A 134 -12.81 -17.75 2.38
N GLN A 135 -11.82 -18.60 2.56
CA GLN A 135 -11.70 -19.83 1.75
C GLN A 135 -12.91 -20.75 1.91
N THR A 136 -13.40 -20.94 3.13
CA THR A 136 -14.58 -21.75 3.41
C THR A 136 -15.82 -21.18 2.72
N ALA A 137 -16.06 -19.89 2.86
CA ALA A 137 -17.19 -19.22 2.21
C ALA A 137 -17.14 -19.28 0.68
N LEU A 138 -15.94 -19.24 0.08
CA LEU A 138 -15.77 -19.39 -1.36
C LEU A 138 -15.95 -20.83 -1.83
N GLN A 139 -15.52 -21.83 -1.03
CA GLN A 139 -15.73 -23.26 -1.32
C GLN A 139 -17.22 -23.60 -1.35
N GLU A 140 -17.99 -23.16 -0.38
CA GLU A 140 -19.44 -23.37 -0.33
C GLU A 140 -20.16 -22.82 -1.56
N ARG A 141 -19.64 -21.75 -2.15
CA ARG A 141 -20.17 -21.11 -3.36
C ARG A 141 -19.55 -21.65 -4.66
N SER A 142 -18.74 -22.70 -4.56
CA SER A 142 -18.05 -23.31 -5.72
C SER A 142 -17.19 -22.31 -6.50
N ALA A 143 -16.62 -21.31 -5.86
CA ALA A 143 -15.84 -20.25 -6.49
C ALA A 143 -14.51 -20.75 -7.09
N TYR A 144 -13.99 -21.87 -6.61
CA TYR A 144 -12.74 -22.49 -7.09
C TYR A 144 -12.86 -23.26 -8.41
N LYS A 145 -13.97 -23.10 -9.12
CA LYS A 145 -14.14 -23.71 -10.44
C LYS A 145 -13.53 -22.83 -11.53
N ASN A 146 -12.79 -23.46 -12.46
CA ASN A 146 -12.21 -22.79 -13.64
C ASN A 146 -11.21 -21.65 -13.31
N LEU A 147 -10.44 -21.75 -12.23
CA LEU A 147 -9.43 -20.76 -11.88
C LEU A 147 -8.35 -20.60 -12.96
N ALA A 148 -8.11 -21.63 -13.77
CA ALA A 148 -7.17 -21.55 -14.90
C ALA A 148 -7.54 -20.50 -15.98
N ALA A 149 -8.74 -19.92 -15.92
CA ALA A 149 -9.13 -18.82 -16.79
C ALA A 149 -8.53 -17.47 -16.34
N PHE A 150 -8.00 -17.38 -15.11
CA PHE A 150 -7.38 -16.20 -14.55
C PHE A 150 -5.87 -16.34 -14.60
N ARG A 151 -5.19 -15.24 -14.88
CA ARG A 151 -3.73 -15.22 -14.98
C ARG A 151 -3.16 -14.29 -13.93
N SER A 152 -2.06 -14.71 -13.31
CA SER A 152 -1.28 -13.85 -12.45
C SER A 152 -0.63 -12.71 -13.26
N LEU A 153 -0.29 -11.62 -12.60
CA LEU A 153 0.37 -10.49 -13.26
C LEU A 153 1.72 -10.88 -13.88
N GLU A 154 2.39 -11.88 -13.34
CA GLU A 154 3.68 -12.36 -13.84
C GLU A 154 3.53 -13.04 -15.21
N GLU A 155 2.42 -13.75 -15.44
CA GLU A 155 2.13 -14.47 -16.67
C GLU A 155 1.68 -13.59 -17.83
N LEU A 156 1.44 -12.30 -17.58
CA LEU A 156 1.00 -11.37 -18.61
C LEU A 156 2.13 -10.99 -19.56
N THR A 157 1.81 -10.89 -20.84
CA THR A 157 2.68 -10.33 -21.86
C THR A 157 2.88 -8.81 -21.60
N THR A 158 3.94 -8.24 -22.16
CA THR A 158 4.21 -6.79 -22.04
C THR A 158 3.03 -5.94 -22.52
N ARG A 159 2.34 -6.34 -23.60
CA ARG A 159 1.16 -5.64 -24.11
C ARG A 159 0.00 -5.70 -23.12
N GLU A 160 -0.24 -6.85 -22.52
CA GLU A 160 -1.32 -7.03 -21.55
C GLU A 160 -1.03 -6.27 -20.25
N LYS A 161 0.22 -6.28 -19.79
CA LYS A 161 0.66 -5.44 -18.65
C LYS A 161 0.42 -3.96 -18.92
N HIS A 162 0.66 -3.49 -20.14
CA HIS A 162 0.34 -2.10 -20.50
C HIS A 162 -1.16 -1.83 -20.41
N ILE A 163 -2.02 -2.70 -20.94
CA ILE A 163 -3.49 -2.54 -20.86
C ILE A 163 -3.97 -2.50 -19.40
N VAL A 164 -3.45 -3.39 -18.56
CA VAL A 164 -3.80 -3.44 -17.13
C VAL A 164 -3.29 -2.19 -16.40
N ASN A 165 -2.08 -1.71 -16.74
CA ASN A 165 -1.53 -0.50 -16.15
C ASN A 165 -2.35 0.75 -16.50
N GLU A 166 -2.73 0.94 -17.77
CA GLU A 166 -3.57 2.06 -18.20
C GLU A 166 -4.93 2.03 -17.51
N TRP A 167 -5.54 0.84 -17.43
CA TRP A 167 -6.80 0.68 -16.72
C TRP A 167 -6.67 1.02 -15.22
N LEU A 168 -5.62 0.51 -14.56
CA LEU A 168 -5.40 0.73 -13.13
C LEU A 168 -5.15 2.22 -12.85
N LEU A 169 -4.32 2.86 -13.68
CA LEU A 169 -4.02 4.27 -13.58
C LEU A 169 -5.28 5.14 -13.73
N ASP A 170 -6.13 4.85 -14.73
CA ASP A 170 -7.38 5.57 -14.98
C ASP A 170 -8.40 5.40 -13.83
N MET A 171 -8.49 4.18 -13.27
CA MET A 171 -9.48 3.85 -12.26
C MET A 171 -9.07 4.26 -10.84
N THR A 172 -7.80 4.29 -10.53
CA THR A 172 -7.32 4.37 -9.14
C THR A 172 -6.16 5.34 -8.93
N GLY A 173 -5.49 5.76 -10.00
CA GLY A 173 -4.24 6.51 -9.93
C GLY A 173 -3.00 5.67 -9.59
N ASP A 174 -3.16 4.38 -9.34
CA ASP A 174 -2.05 3.47 -9.03
C ASP A 174 -1.41 2.89 -10.29
N ARG A 175 -0.14 2.50 -10.18
CA ARG A 175 0.60 1.83 -11.25
C ARG A 175 0.73 0.33 -11.01
N LEU A 176 0.71 -0.43 -12.09
CA LEU A 176 0.87 -1.88 -12.04
C LEU A 176 2.19 -2.30 -11.36
N SER A 177 3.25 -1.49 -11.48
CA SER A 177 4.55 -1.76 -10.83
C SER A 177 4.46 -1.94 -9.32
N ARG A 178 3.48 -1.31 -8.66
CA ARG A 178 3.21 -1.49 -7.23
C ARG A 178 2.87 -2.95 -6.88
N TYR A 179 2.23 -3.66 -7.79
CA TYR A 179 1.75 -5.04 -7.61
C TYR A 179 2.67 -6.10 -8.23
N MET A 180 3.85 -5.69 -8.72
CA MET A 180 4.84 -6.60 -9.32
C MET A 180 6.00 -6.96 -8.39
N GLY A 181 5.88 -6.60 -7.10
CA GLY A 181 6.91 -6.85 -6.09
C GLY A 181 6.67 -8.11 -5.25
N SER A 182 7.57 -8.38 -4.32
CA SER A 182 7.49 -9.54 -3.41
C SER A 182 6.39 -9.44 -2.34
N HIS A 183 5.83 -8.25 -2.13
CA HIS A 183 4.82 -7.97 -1.09
C HIS A 183 3.48 -7.56 -1.68
N ALA A 184 3.27 -7.76 -2.96
CA ALA A 184 2.02 -7.49 -3.62
C ALA A 184 1.85 -8.41 -4.82
N ALA A 185 0.61 -8.72 -5.18
CA ALA A 185 0.29 -9.58 -6.32
C ALA A 185 -1.10 -9.23 -6.87
N GLY A 186 -1.48 -9.91 -7.94
CA GLY A 186 -2.81 -9.77 -8.51
C GLY A 186 -3.10 -10.79 -9.57
N TYR A 187 -4.38 -10.90 -9.89
CA TYR A 187 -4.93 -11.76 -10.94
C TYR A 187 -5.85 -10.96 -11.84
N VAL A 188 -5.87 -11.33 -13.09
CA VAL A 188 -6.73 -10.69 -14.10
C VAL A 188 -7.50 -11.73 -14.92
N ALA A 189 -8.72 -11.36 -15.29
CA ALA A 189 -9.52 -12.03 -16.28
C ALA A 189 -9.44 -11.22 -17.58
N MET A 190 -8.70 -11.76 -18.57
CA MET A 190 -8.52 -11.11 -19.87
C MET A 190 -8.88 -12.09 -21.00
N ARG A 191 -9.50 -11.56 -22.06
CA ARG A 191 -9.76 -12.31 -23.28
C ARG A 191 -9.61 -11.39 -24.50
N SER A 192 -8.85 -11.83 -25.50
CA SER A 192 -8.64 -11.08 -26.74
C SER A 192 -8.11 -9.65 -26.54
N GLY A 193 -7.36 -9.40 -25.46
CA GLY A 193 -6.81 -8.09 -25.14
C GLY A 193 -7.77 -7.14 -24.41
N GLU A 194 -8.91 -7.62 -23.99
CA GLU A 194 -9.88 -6.87 -23.15
C GLU A 194 -9.83 -7.39 -21.72
N LEU A 195 -9.92 -6.46 -20.74
CA LEU A 195 -9.94 -6.74 -19.32
C LEU A 195 -11.39 -6.82 -18.83
N TYR A 196 -11.75 -7.95 -18.21
CA TYR A 196 -13.10 -8.22 -17.68
C TYR A 196 -13.15 -8.26 -16.16
N GLY A 197 -12.00 -8.38 -15.51
CA GLY A 197 -11.89 -8.36 -14.07
C GLY A 197 -10.45 -8.35 -13.62
N ALA A 198 -10.22 -7.77 -12.45
CA ALA A 198 -8.92 -7.71 -11.81
C ALA A 198 -9.06 -7.74 -10.28
N ILE A 199 -8.09 -8.35 -9.62
CA ILE A 199 -7.89 -8.28 -8.18
C ILE A 199 -6.43 -7.99 -7.90
N PHE A 200 -6.18 -7.01 -7.04
CA PHE A 200 -4.85 -6.64 -6.57
C PHE A 200 -4.83 -6.63 -5.05
N TYR A 201 -3.76 -7.13 -4.48
CA TYR A 201 -3.60 -7.19 -3.03
C TYR A 201 -2.15 -6.99 -2.62
N SER A 202 -1.97 -6.40 -1.47
CA SER A 202 -0.69 -6.20 -0.79
C SER A 202 -0.59 -7.11 0.41
N MET A 203 0.59 -7.68 0.65
CA MET A 203 0.87 -8.63 1.72
C MET A 203 1.72 -7.99 2.80
N TYR A 204 1.42 -8.31 4.05
CA TYR A 204 2.21 -7.95 5.21
C TYR A 204 2.43 -9.18 6.10
N ARG A 205 3.21 -9.06 7.16
CA ARG A 205 3.71 -10.20 7.92
C ARG A 205 2.66 -11.25 8.32
N ASN A 206 1.47 -10.82 8.71
CA ASN A 206 0.41 -11.71 9.23
C ASN A 206 -0.93 -11.48 8.50
N GLY A 207 -0.90 -11.03 7.26
CA GLY A 207 -2.13 -10.76 6.55
C GLY A 207 -1.93 -10.22 5.15
N ALA A 208 -3.03 -9.94 4.49
CA ALA A 208 -3.08 -9.26 3.22
C ALA A 208 -4.23 -8.27 3.18
N ARG A 209 -4.06 -7.21 2.43
CA ARG A 209 -5.10 -6.27 2.09
C ARG A 209 -5.49 -6.46 0.64
N LEU A 210 -6.77 -6.61 0.39
CA LEU A 210 -7.34 -6.52 -0.94
C LEU A 210 -7.45 -5.04 -1.31
N ASP A 211 -6.51 -4.54 -2.11
CA ASP A 211 -6.46 -3.13 -2.51
C ASP A 211 -7.56 -2.82 -3.53
N TYR A 212 -7.73 -3.70 -4.53
CA TYR A 212 -8.77 -3.59 -5.55
C TYR A 212 -9.34 -4.93 -5.91
N CYS A 213 -10.66 -4.97 -6.09
CA CYS A 213 -11.36 -6.09 -6.68
C CYS A 213 -12.46 -5.54 -7.60
N TRP A 214 -12.26 -5.69 -8.89
CA TRP A 214 -13.16 -5.15 -9.90
C TRP A 214 -13.53 -6.22 -10.92
N VAL A 215 -14.78 -6.18 -11.37
CA VAL A 215 -15.28 -6.94 -12.50
C VAL A 215 -16.19 -6.08 -13.33
N ASP A 216 -16.15 -6.28 -14.64
CA ASP A 216 -17.08 -5.66 -15.57
C ASP A 216 -18.53 -5.98 -15.20
N ARG A 217 -19.45 -5.05 -15.47
CA ARG A 217 -20.87 -5.17 -15.09
C ARG A 217 -21.56 -6.37 -15.71
N GLU A 218 -21.14 -6.77 -16.90
CA GLU A 218 -21.69 -7.93 -17.62
C GLU A 218 -21.07 -9.25 -17.17
N HIS A 219 -19.95 -9.19 -16.42
CA HIS A 219 -19.14 -10.33 -16.00
C HIS A 219 -19.08 -10.53 -14.48
N LYS A 220 -20.13 -10.14 -13.74
CA LYS A 220 -20.19 -10.19 -12.26
C LYS A 220 -19.88 -11.59 -11.69
N GLN A 221 -20.13 -12.65 -12.45
CA GLN A 221 -19.81 -14.02 -12.07
C GLN A 221 -18.31 -14.29 -11.89
N LEU A 222 -17.42 -13.39 -12.37
CA LEU A 222 -15.97 -13.50 -12.22
C LEU A 222 -15.46 -13.06 -10.84
N LEU A 223 -16.27 -12.34 -10.06
CA LEU A 223 -15.84 -11.74 -8.78
C LEU A 223 -15.39 -12.81 -7.78
N LEU A 224 -16.24 -13.81 -7.50
CA LEU A 224 -15.89 -14.85 -6.53
C LEU A 224 -14.71 -15.73 -6.99
N PRO A 225 -14.60 -16.13 -8.25
CA PRO A 225 -13.42 -16.81 -8.78
C PRO A 225 -12.13 -15.97 -8.68
N LEU A 226 -12.17 -14.65 -8.91
CA LEU A 226 -11.00 -13.79 -8.71
C LEU A 226 -10.55 -13.74 -7.24
N LEU A 227 -11.51 -13.61 -6.32
CA LEU A 227 -11.24 -13.72 -4.88
C LEU A 227 -10.66 -15.10 -4.53
N ALA A 228 -11.15 -16.17 -5.15
CA ALA A 228 -10.63 -17.51 -4.94
C ALA A 228 -9.17 -17.65 -5.42
N CYS A 229 -8.79 -17.05 -6.56
CA CYS A 229 -7.39 -17.02 -7.02
C CYS A 229 -6.48 -16.35 -5.99
N ALA A 230 -6.86 -15.18 -5.52
CA ALA A 230 -6.06 -14.45 -4.52
C ALA A 230 -5.93 -15.25 -3.21
N THR A 231 -7.02 -15.82 -2.71
CA THR A 231 -7.00 -16.57 -1.44
C THR A 231 -6.30 -17.92 -1.56
N GLU A 232 -6.27 -18.55 -2.74
CA GLU A 232 -5.48 -19.77 -2.99
C GLU A 232 -3.99 -19.46 -2.96
N ASP A 233 -3.57 -18.37 -3.59
CA ASP A 233 -2.17 -17.91 -3.56
C ASP A 233 -1.73 -17.59 -2.13
N LEU A 234 -2.50 -16.78 -1.39
CA LEU A 234 -2.24 -16.47 0.01
C LEU A 234 -2.21 -17.73 0.89
N GLY A 235 -3.09 -18.69 0.63
CA GLY A 235 -3.12 -19.98 1.31
C GLY A 235 -1.88 -20.82 1.07
N SER A 236 -1.30 -20.72 -0.12
CA SER A 236 -0.06 -21.42 -0.48
C SER A 236 1.13 -20.89 0.32
N GLN A 237 1.15 -19.60 0.64
CA GLN A 237 2.18 -18.99 1.47
C GLN A 237 2.07 -19.39 2.95
N CYS A 238 0.88 -19.76 3.41
CA CYS A 238 0.64 -20.31 4.74
C CYS A 238 0.92 -21.82 4.83
N ALA A 239 1.25 -22.48 3.71
CA ALA A 239 1.47 -23.91 3.65
C ALA A 239 2.71 -24.31 4.47
N GLY A 240 2.50 -25.10 5.52
CA GLY A 240 3.55 -25.55 6.44
C GLY A 240 3.33 -25.19 7.91
N ASN A 241 2.37 -24.32 8.21
CA ASN A 241 1.97 -24.00 9.57
C ASN A 241 0.46 -24.27 9.78
N PRO A 242 0.06 -25.41 10.37
CA PRO A 242 -1.34 -25.67 10.71
C PRO A 242 -1.87 -24.59 11.65
N GLY A 243 -2.95 -23.92 11.29
CA GLY A 243 -3.53 -22.81 12.04
C GLY A 243 -3.10 -21.42 11.56
N ALA A 244 -2.04 -21.30 10.74
CA ALA A 244 -1.61 -20.01 10.20
C ALA A 244 -2.70 -19.28 9.41
N LYS A 245 -3.62 -20.02 8.77
CA LYS A 245 -4.73 -19.43 8.00
C LYS A 245 -5.78 -18.74 8.88
N ALA A 246 -6.04 -19.26 10.07
CA ALA A 246 -6.96 -18.63 11.03
C ALA A 246 -6.37 -17.36 11.65
N ASP A 247 -5.03 -17.28 11.73
CA ASP A 247 -4.33 -16.10 12.23
C ASP A 247 -3.98 -15.10 11.10
N TYR A 248 -4.14 -15.50 9.82
CA TYR A 248 -3.81 -14.67 8.68
C TYR A 248 -4.97 -13.75 8.32
N LYS A 249 -4.81 -12.47 8.58
CA LYS A 249 -5.85 -11.46 8.38
C LYS A 249 -6.03 -11.11 6.90
N ILE A 250 -7.28 -11.00 6.50
CA ILE A 250 -7.67 -10.44 5.20
C ILE A 250 -8.43 -9.14 5.46
N GLU A 251 -7.91 -8.06 4.92
CA GLU A 251 -8.50 -6.73 5.04
C GLU A 251 -9.03 -6.26 3.69
N MET A 252 -10.14 -5.53 3.69
CA MET A 252 -10.70 -4.90 2.49
C MET A 252 -11.35 -3.58 2.85
N ILE A 253 -10.95 -2.49 2.19
CA ILE A 253 -11.64 -1.20 2.30
C ILE A 253 -12.97 -1.29 1.55
N LEU A 254 -14.07 -1.05 2.28
CA LEU A 254 -15.43 -1.16 1.76
C LEU A 254 -15.95 0.21 1.30
N SER A 255 -15.21 0.86 0.39
CA SER A 255 -15.49 2.22 -0.10
C SER A 255 -16.73 2.34 -0.98
N THR A 256 -17.28 1.22 -1.45
CA THR A 256 -18.47 1.19 -2.29
C THR A 256 -19.56 0.34 -1.67
N GLU A 257 -20.83 0.69 -1.94
CA GLU A 257 -21.98 -0.13 -1.52
C GLU A 257 -21.86 -1.57 -2.02
N GLN A 258 -21.31 -1.76 -3.22
CA GLN A 258 -21.12 -3.09 -3.81
C GLN A 258 -20.07 -3.90 -3.02
N ALA A 259 -18.95 -3.31 -2.64
CA ALA A 259 -17.93 -3.96 -1.81
C ALA A 259 -18.52 -4.34 -0.44
N MET A 260 -19.27 -3.43 0.19
CA MET A 260 -19.98 -3.67 1.44
C MET A 260 -20.96 -4.86 1.33
N GLN A 261 -21.79 -4.88 0.29
CA GLN A 261 -22.75 -5.96 0.07
C GLN A 261 -22.06 -7.31 -0.19
N VAL A 262 -20.96 -7.32 -0.93
CA VAL A 262 -20.19 -8.55 -1.19
C VAL A 262 -19.60 -9.06 0.12
N PHE A 263 -18.93 -8.20 0.87
CA PHE A 263 -18.29 -8.56 2.13
C PHE A 263 -19.30 -9.13 3.12
N THR A 264 -20.38 -8.40 3.42
CA THR A 264 -21.40 -8.82 4.40
C THR A 264 -22.13 -10.09 4.01
N ARG A 265 -22.42 -10.29 2.71
CA ARG A 265 -23.10 -11.50 2.23
C ARG A 265 -22.18 -12.73 2.12
N LEU A 266 -20.89 -12.50 1.93
CA LEU A 266 -19.92 -13.57 1.77
C LEU A 266 -19.43 -14.08 3.12
N LEU A 267 -19.13 -13.18 4.06
CA LEU A 267 -18.31 -13.49 5.21
C LEU A 267 -19.02 -13.41 6.55
N ASP A 268 -20.19 -12.77 6.62
CA ASP A 268 -20.92 -12.55 7.89
C ASP A 268 -19.99 -12.08 9.04
N SER A 269 -19.00 -11.24 8.69
CA SER A 269 -17.95 -10.79 9.58
C SER A 269 -18.17 -9.34 10.02
N ASP A 270 -17.57 -8.96 11.13
CA ASP A 270 -17.65 -7.60 11.66
C ASP A 270 -16.97 -6.60 10.71
N ILE A 271 -17.58 -5.42 10.63
CA ILE A 271 -17.02 -4.29 9.89
C ILE A 271 -16.40 -3.35 10.90
N GLU A 272 -15.10 -3.18 10.82
CA GLU A 272 -14.34 -2.19 11.56
C GLU A 272 -14.34 -0.84 10.84
N GLN A 273 -13.78 0.17 11.47
CA GLN A 273 -13.53 1.45 10.82
C GLN A 273 -12.02 1.72 10.80
N THR A 274 -11.53 2.13 9.65
CA THR A 274 -10.18 2.68 9.50
C THR A 274 -10.27 4.16 9.15
N ILE A 275 -9.26 4.89 9.54
CA ILE A 275 -9.12 6.30 9.23
C ILE A 275 -8.01 6.46 8.21
N LEU A 276 -8.39 6.89 7.01
CA LEU A 276 -7.45 7.27 5.97
C LEU A 276 -7.11 8.75 6.08
N CYS A 277 -5.85 9.06 6.23
CA CYS A 277 -5.34 10.42 6.30
C CYS A 277 -4.53 10.72 5.04
N ILE A 278 -4.92 11.76 4.33
CA ILE A 278 -4.23 12.27 3.16
C ILE A 278 -3.68 13.64 3.50
N GLY A 279 -2.41 13.86 3.23
CA GLY A 279 -1.77 15.15 3.40
C GLY A 279 -1.10 15.61 2.11
N GLU A 280 -1.25 16.88 1.77
CA GLU A 280 -0.61 17.53 0.65
C GLU A 280 0.21 18.71 1.13
N LEU A 281 1.45 18.76 0.69
CA LEU A 281 2.35 19.90 0.87
C LEU A 281 2.63 20.49 -0.52
N GLU A 282 2.09 21.66 -0.78
CA GLU A 282 2.32 22.43 -1.98
C GLU A 282 3.43 23.45 -1.74
N GLU A 283 4.10 23.87 -2.80
CA GLU A 283 4.99 25.01 -2.75
C GLU A 283 4.12 26.27 -2.49
N GLU A 284 4.12 26.79 -1.27
CA GLU A 284 3.57 28.11 -1.05
C GLU A 284 4.42 29.13 -1.83
N ASN A 285 3.83 29.80 -2.80
CA ASN A 285 4.40 30.96 -3.46
C ASN A 285 4.82 31.99 -2.40
N GLY A 286 6.06 31.90 -1.94
CA GLY A 286 6.71 32.92 -1.12
C GLY A 286 6.80 32.66 0.36
N TYR A 287 7.78 31.86 0.77
CA TYR A 287 8.56 32.16 1.97
C TYR A 287 10.02 32.35 1.55
N VAL A 288 10.39 33.60 1.40
CA VAL A 288 11.77 34.09 1.41
C VAL A 288 12.28 34.11 2.86
#